data_3945ee86e1309ded2a939a2592d7b7ce
#
_entry.id   3945ee86e1309ded2a939a2592d7b7ce
#
_cell.length_a   1.000
_cell.length_b   1.000
_cell.length_c   1.000
_cell.angle_alpha   90.00
_cell.angle_beta   90.00
_cell.angle_gamma   90.00
#
_symmetry.space_group_name_H-M   'P 1'
#
loop_
_entity.id
_entity.type
_entity.pdbx_description
1 polymer ?
#
loop_
_entity_poly.entity_id
_entity_poly.type
_entity_poly.pdbx_seq_one_letter_code
_entity_poly.pdbx_strand_id
1 'polypeptide(L)'
;MSEFDSLMQGMSLVLSAHHLGLMVIGVLLGILVGVLPGLGAPNGVALLLPLTFSMSPVSAIILLSCMYWGALFGGSITSILFNIPGEPSSVATTFDGYPMARNGQAGEALTAAFTSALLGALVGVLLLTFLSTHIARFALAFSSPEFFAVYLLAFCTFIGMSRNPPLKTLVAMTIGFAMAAVGMDTVSGDLRLTFDQPWLLSGLSFEVAVIGLFGIGEILCTVEEGLVFRGERARITPMVILRTWARLPRYWLTWLRSALVGCWMGVTPGGPTAASFMSYSLARRFSKNRENFGKGEVEGVIAPETADHSAGTSALLPMLTLGIPGSATAAVMLGGLMIWGLHPGPTLFVEQHDFVWGLIASMYLGNVVSLIVVLATVPLFASILRIPFAIVAPIIVMVCAIGAYSVHNAMLDVVLMLLFGALGYLLKKLGYPIAPLVLAAVLGDKAEDAFRQSMLFSDGQLSVFWSNPLVASLTGAALAMLLWPLLARCAGALFRRGRRSLRHAA
;
A
#
# COMPACT_ATOMS: atom_id res chain seq x y z
N MET A 1 -22.89 21.21 1.05
CA MET A 1 -23.50 19.93 0.61
C MET A 1 -23.32 18.91 1.72
N SER A 2 -24.26 18.01 1.93
CA SER A 2 -24.04 16.88 2.85
C SER A 2 -23.03 15.90 2.23
N GLU A 3 -22.35 15.07 3.05
CA GLU A 3 -21.44 14.04 2.53
C GLU A 3 -22.16 13.05 1.61
N PHE A 4 -23.44 12.82 1.87
CA PHE A 4 -24.29 12.00 1.03
C PHE A 4 -24.54 12.62 -0.35
N ASP A 5 -24.82 13.93 -0.42
CA ASP A 5 -25.02 14.62 -1.71
C ASP A 5 -23.74 14.61 -2.53
N SER A 6 -22.59 14.84 -1.89
CA SER A 6 -21.27 14.79 -2.53
C SER A 6 -20.95 13.39 -3.04
N LEU A 7 -21.29 12.33 -2.28
CA LEU A 7 -21.13 10.95 -2.73
C LEU A 7 -22.02 10.64 -3.93
N MET A 8 -23.28 11.11 -3.93
CA MET A 8 -24.20 10.89 -5.06
C MET A 8 -23.73 11.63 -6.32
N GLN A 9 -23.18 12.84 -6.16
CA GLN A 9 -22.52 13.54 -7.26
C GLN A 9 -21.33 12.77 -7.81
N GLY A 10 -20.42 12.30 -6.93
CA GLY A 10 -19.29 11.45 -7.31
C GLY A 10 -19.77 10.16 -8.01
N MET A 11 -20.84 9.53 -7.52
CA MET A 11 -21.42 8.33 -8.12
C MET A 11 -21.92 8.59 -9.54
N SER A 12 -22.59 9.72 -9.78
CA SER A 12 -23.04 10.11 -11.12
C SER A 12 -21.88 10.34 -12.10
N LEU A 13 -20.75 10.86 -11.59
CA LEU A 13 -19.54 11.08 -12.38
C LEU A 13 -18.91 9.76 -12.85
N VAL A 14 -18.88 8.75 -11.97
CA VAL A 14 -18.18 7.48 -12.26
C VAL A 14 -19.04 6.42 -12.90
N LEU A 15 -20.37 6.57 -12.92
CA LEU A 15 -21.32 5.67 -13.58
C LEU A 15 -21.40 5.89 -15.12
N SER A 16 -20.25 6.05 -15.75
CA SER A 16 -20.15 6.11 -17.21
C SER A 16 -19.59 4.81 -17.77
N ALA A 17 -19.95 4.45 -19.01
CA ALA A 17 -19.40 3.28 -19.67
C ALA A 17 -17.86 3.34 -19.79
N HIS A 18 -17.31 4.54 -19.96
CA HIS A 18 -15.86 4.78 -19.97
C HIS A 18 -15.21 4.40 -18.63
N HIS A 19 -15.72 4.94 -17.52
CA HIS A 19 -15.14 4.66 -16.19
C HIS A 19 -15.37 3.20 -15.76
N LEU A 20 -16.52 2.60 -16.05
CA LEU A 20 -16.74 1.19 -15.81
C LEU A 20 -15.78 0.31 -16.62
N GLY A 21 -15.50 0.68 -17.88
CA GLY A 21 -14.48 0.03 -18.70
C GLY A 21 -13.09 0.14 -18.08
N LEU A 22 -12.71 1.33 -17.59
CA LEU A 22 -11.43 1.53 -16.88
C LEU A 22 -11.34 0.72 -15.59
N MET A 23 -12.43 0.60 -14.82
CA MET A 23 -12.48 -0.26 -13.64
C MET A 23 -12.20 -1.72 -14.00
N VAL A 24 -12.87 -2.25 -15.03
CA VAL A 24 -12.65 -3.64 -15.49
C VAL A 24 -11.21 -3.84 -15.96
N ILE A 25 -10.67 -2.91 -16.77
CA ILE A 25 -9.28 -2.98 -17.26
C ILE A 25 -8.31 -2.91 -16.09
N GLY A 26 -8.50 -1.97 -15.16
CA GLY A 26 -7.66 -1.83 -13.98
C GLY A 26 -7.64 -3.10 -13.14
N VAL A 27 -8.81 -3.69 -12.88
CA VAL A 27 -8.91 -4.95 -12.13
C VAL A 27 -8.20 -6.10 -12.85
N LEU A 28 -8.40 -6.26 -14.16
CA LEU A 28 -7.75 -7.33 -14.93
C LEU A 28 -6.23 -7.20 -14.92
N LEU A 29 -5.72 -5.97 -15.12
CA LEU A 29 -4.28 -5.68 -15.04
C LEU A 29 -3.76 -5.90 -13.62
N GLY A 30 -4.52 -5.50 -12.62
CA GLY A 30 -4.19 -5.73 -11.22
C GLY A 30 -4.10 -7.22 -10.88
N ILE A 31 -5.11 -8.02 -11.24
CA ILE A 31 -5.08 -9.46 -11.04
C ILE A 31 -3.84 -10.06 -11.73
N LEU A 32 -3.55 -9.63 -12.97
CA LEU A 32 -2.38 -10.10 -13.71
C LEU A 32 -1.08 -9.84 -12.93
N VAL A 33 -0.92 -8.63 -12.40
CA VAL A 33 0.25 -8.25 -11.59
C VAL A 33 0.30 -9.04 -10.29
N GLY A 34 -0.82 -9.13 -9.57
CA GLY A 34 -0.90 -9.82 -8.27
C GLY A 34 -0.73 -11.32 -8.36
N VAL A 35 -1.06 -11.95 -9.51
CA VAL A 35 -0.80 -13.38 -9.76
C VAL A 35 0.69 -13.63 -10.01
N LEU A 36 1.45 -12.63 -10.47
CA LEU A 36 2.88 -12.77 -10.71
C LEU A 36 3.64 -12.54 -9.40
N PRO A 37 4.20 -13.60 -8.78
CA PRO A 37 4.86 -13.47 -7.49
C PRO A 37 6.02 -12.48 -7.55
N GLY A 38 6.11 -11.66 -6.51
CA GLY A 38 7.13 -10.64 -6.39
C GLY A 38 6.74 -9.29 -6.99
N LEU A 39 5.84 -9.22 -7.99
CA LEU A 39 5.46 -7.93 -8.56
C LEU A 39 4.64 -7.07 -7.60
N GLY A 40 3.57 -7.59 -7.01
CA GLY A 40 2.76 -6.87 -6.02
C GLY A 40 2.12 -5.56 -6.49
N ALA A 41 1.21 -5.02 -5.68
CA ALA A 41 0.46 -3.82 -6.02
C ALA A 41 1.31 -2.54 -6.19
N PRO A 42 2.34 -2.27 -5.36
CA PRO A 42 3.16 -1.07 -5.57
C PRO A 42 3.86 -1.06 -6.92
N ASN A 43 4.37 -2.22 -7.32
CA ASN A 43 5.06 -2.38 -8.60
C ASN A 43 4.10 -2.20 -9.77
N GLY A 44 2.90 -2.77 -9.67
CA GLY A 44 1.90 -2.64 -10.71
C GLY A 44 1.38 -1.23 -10.88
N VAL A 45 1.12 -0.51 -9.77
CA VAL A 45 0.75 0.91 -9.84
C VAL A 45 1.87 1.72 -10.50
N ALA A 46 3.13 1.48 -10.11
CA ALA A 46 4.28 2.14 -10.71
C ALA A 46 4.39 1.88 -12.22
N LEU A 47 4.14 0.63 -12.65
CA LEU A 47 4.17 0.24 -14.06
C LEU A 47 3.07 0.90 -14.90
N LEU A 48 1.87 1.08 -14.31
CA LEU A 48 0.74 1.69 -15.02
C LEU A 48 0.75 3.22 -14.94
N LEU A 49 1.49 3.81 -14.00
CA LEU A 49 1.53 5.25 -13.80
C LEU A 49 1.80 6.02 -15.10
N PRO A 50 2.81 5.66 -15.93
CA PRO A 50 3.08 6.36 -17.18
C PRO A 50 1.93 6.32 -18.17
N LEU A 51 1.16 5.23 -18.22
CA LEU A 51 -0.01 5.12 -19.11
C LEU A 51 -1.10 6.10 -18.74
N THR A 52 -1.10 6.59 -17.50
CA THR A 52 -2.11 7.52 -17.00
C THR A 52 -1.79 9.00 -17.27
N PHE A 53 -0.60 9.34 -17.74
CA PHE A 53 -0.19 10.74 -17.96
C PHE A 53 -1.06 11.49 -18.98
N SER A 54 -1.59 10.78 -19.97
CA SER A 54 -2.50 11.34 -20.97
C SER A 54 -3.98 11.32 -20.57
N MET A 55 -4.30 10.77 -19.38
CA MET A 55 -5.68 10.61 -18.91
C MET A 55 -6.09 11.79 -18.02
N SER A 56 -7.41 12.01 -17.88
CA SER A 56 -7.91 12.92 -16.85
C SER A 56 -7.57 12.37 -15.46
N PRO A 57 -7.34 13.22 -14.44
CA PRO A 57 -7.00 12.77 -13.09
C PRO A 57 -8.00 11.76 -12.51
N VAL A 58 -9.30 11.96 -12.73
CA VAL A 58 -10.36 11.05 -12.26
C VAL A 58 -10.24 9.68 -12.95
N SER A 59 -10.07 9.66 -14.28
CA SER A 59 -9.91 8.40 -15.02
C SER A 59 -8.65 7.64 -14.62
N ALA A 60 -7.56 8.37 -14.43
CA ALA A 60 -6.29 7.81 -14.02
C ALA A 60 -6.36 7.16 -12.62
N ILE A 61 -6.94 7.87 -11.64
CA ILE A 61 -7.04 7.34 -10.27
C ILE A 61 -8.00 6.15 -10.18
N ILE A 62 -9.09 6.14 -10.98
CA ILE A 62 -9.99 4.99 -11.09
C ILE A 62 -9.22 3.76 -11.60
N LEU A 63 -8.45 3.91 -12.67
CA LEU A 63 -7.65 2.82 -13.23
C LEU A 63 -6.65 2.27 -12.21
N LEU A 64 -5.87 3.16 -11.56
CA LEU A 64 -4.84 2.78 -10.59
C LEU A 64 -5.42 2.19 -9.31
N SER A 65 -6.54 2.72 -8.80
CA SER A 65 -7.20 2.17 -7.62
C SER A 65 -7.77 0.77 -7.90
N CYS A 66 -8.43 0.58 -9.04
CA CYS A 66 -8.96 -0.73 -9.43
C CYS A 66 -7.84 -1.74 -9.69
N MET A 67 -6.70 -1.29 -10.25
CA MET A 67 -5.50 -2.09 -10.38
C MET A 67 -4.94 -2.48 -8.99
N TYR A 68 -4.91 -1.57 -8.03
CA TYR A 68 -4.48 -1.88 -6.67
C TYR A 68 -5.30 -3.02 -6.05
N TRP A 69 -6.63 -2.91 -6.05
CA TRP A 69 -7.49 -3.98 -5.53
C TRP A 69 -7.37 -5.27 -6.33
N GLY A 70 -7.29 -5.15 -7.65
CA GLY A 70 -7.05 -6.31 -8.52
C GLY A 70 -5.77 -7.06 -8.15
N ALA A 71 -4.69 -6.36 -7.80
CA ALA A 71 -3.43 -6.97 -7.39
C ALA A 71 -3.56 -7.70 -6.04
N LEU A 72 -4.26 -7.13 -5.07
CA LEU A 72 -4.56 -7.82 -3.81
C LEU A 72 -5.34 -9.13 -4.05
N PHE A 73 -6.38 -9.09 -4.89
CA PHE A 73 -7.12 -10.29 -5.29
C PHE A 73 -6.24 -11.33 -6.01
N GLY A 74 -5.34 -10.85 -6.88
CA GLY A 74 -4.37 -11.70 -7.58
C GLY A 74 -3.45 -12.43 -6.61
N GLY A 75 -2.97 -11.74 -5.58
CA GLY A 75 -2.16 -12.29 -4.51
C GLY A 75 -2.85 -13.43 -3.74
N SER A 76 -4.16 -13.30 -3.50
CA SER A 76 -4.97 -14.33 -2.85
C SER A 76 -5.12 -15.58 -3.72
N ILE A 77 -5.23 -15.42 -5.06
CA ILE A 77 -5.30 -16.57 -6.00
C ILE A 77 -4.05 -17.43 -5.86
N THR A 78 -2.87 -16.83 -5.92
CA THR A 78 -1.60 -17.57 -5.83
C THR A 78 -1.36 -18.17 -4.46
N SER A 79 -1.73 -17.44 -3.40
CA SER A 79 -1.65 -17.91 -2.02
C SER A 79 -2.47 -19.17 -1.79
N ILE A 80 -3.71 -19.21 -2.31
CA ILE A 80 -4.64 -20.32 -2.12
C ILE A 80 -4.28 -21.50 -3.03
N LEU A 81 -3.98 -21.26 -4.31
CA LEU A 81 -3.81 -22.35 -5.28
C LEU A 81 -2.39 -22.91 -5.35
N PHE A 82 -1.38 -22.09 -5.05
CA PHE A 82 0.02 -22.45 -5.27
C PHE A 82 0.86 -22.41 -4.00
N ASN A 83 0.33 -21.98 -2.86
CA ASN A 83 1.07 -21.72 -1.62
C ASN A 83 2.21 -20.71 -1.80
N ILE A 84 2.06 -19.81 -2.76
CA ILE A 84 3.03 -18.77 -3.08
C ILE A 84 2.31 -17.42 -2.93
N PRO A 85 2.65 -16.61 -1.92
CA PRO A 85 2.01 -15.32 -1.77
C PRO A 85 2.41 -14.41 -2.93
N GLY A 86 1.42 -13.89 -3.67
CA GLY A 86 1.65 -12.89 -4.71
C GLY A 86 2.03 -11.53 -4.09
N GLU A 87 1.53 -11.29 -2.88
CA GLU A 87 1.82 -10.11 -2.08
C GLU A 87 2.23 -10.47 -0.65
N PRO A 88 3.03 -9.62 0.03
CA PRO A 88 3.39 -9.86 1.44
C PRO A 88 2.17 -9.93 2.37
N SER A 89 1.09 -9.27 2.03
CA SER A 89 -0.17 -9.28 2.80
C SER A 89 -0.92 -10.59 2.68
N SER A 90 -0.83 -11.26 1.54
CA SER A 90 -1.53 -12.53 1.29
C SER A 90 -0.81 -13.76 1.87
N VAL A 91 0.35 -13.59 2.54
CA VAL A 91 1.07 -14.70 3.21
C VAL A 91 0.19 -15.37 4.27
N ALA A 92 -0.57 -14.60 5.06
CA ALA A 92 -1.41 -15.19 6.10
C ALA A 92 -2.52 -16.08 5.51
N THR A 93 -3.00 -15.75 4.31
CA THR A 93 -4.01 -16.53 3.58
C THR A 93 -3.49 -17.90 3.14
N THR A 94 -2.17 -18.06 2.93
CA THR A 94 -1.60 -19.37 2.58
C THR A 94 -1.80 -20.40 3.68
N PHE A 95 -1.85 -19.99 4.95
CA PHE A 95 -1.86 -20.90 6.09
C PHE A 95 -3.05 -21.84 6.11
N ASP A 96 -4.22 -21.36 5.69
CA ASP A 96 -5.44 -22.16 5.61
C ASP A 96 -5.97 -22.29 4.18
N GLY A 97 -5.76 -21.30 3.34
CA GLY A 97 -6.24 -21.30 1.96
C GLY A 97 -5.64 -22.41 1.11
N TYR A 98 -4.34 -22.63 1.20
CA TYR A 98 -3.69 -23.73 0.47
C TYR A 98 -4.07 -25.12 0.99
N PRO A 99 -4.10 -25.39 2.30
CA PRO A 99 -4.69 -26.63 2.81
C PRO A 99 -6.13 -26.89 2.34
N MET A 100 -7.00 -25.85 2.29
CA MET A 100 -8.33 -25.99 1.72
C MET A 100 -8.27 -26.41 0.24
N ALA A 101 -7.41 -25.78 -0.55
CA ALA A 101 -7.25 -26.12 -1.97
C ALA A 101 -6.80 -27.57 -2.16
N ARG A 102 -5.83 -28.05 -1.37
CA ARG A 102 -5.37 -29.44 -1.37
C ARG A 102 -6.46 -30.43 -0.97
N ASN A 103 -7.40 -30.02 -0.11
CA ASN A 103 -8.55 -30.81 0.30
C ASN A 103 -9.70 -30.76 -0.72
N GLY A 104 -9.48 -30.19 -1.92
CA GLY A 104 -10.49 -30.07 -2.98
C GLY A 104 -11.48 -28.92 -2.79
N GLN A 105 -11.25 -28.02 -1.83
CA GLN A 105 -12.11 -26.89 -1.46
C GLN A 105 -11.59 -25.56 -2.03
N ALA A 106 -10.78 -25.59 -3.09
CA ALA A 106 -10.19 -24.39 -3.70
C ALA A 106 -11.25 -23.33 -4.08
N GLY A 107 -12.37 -23.76 -4.67
CA GLY A 107 -13.46 -22.85 -5.04
C GLY A 107 -14.14 -22.20 -3.83
N GLU A 108 -14.31 -22.94 -2.71
CA GLU A 108 -14.84 -22.41 -1.46
C GLU A 108 -13.88 -21.39 -0.83
N ALA A 109 -12.58 -21.72 -0.78
CA ALA A 109 -11.55 -20.83 -0.25
C ALA A 109 -11.47 -19.52 -1.04
N LEU A 110 -11.41 -19.58 -2.37
CA LEU A 110 -11.35 -18.40 -3.23
C LEU A 110 -12.63 -17.55 -3.13
N THR A 111 -13.81 -18.17 -3.10
CA THR A 111 -15.07 -17.44 -2.94
C THR A 111 -15.14 -16.76 -1.57
N ALA A 112 -14.70 -17.42 -0.51
CA ALA A 112 -14.64 -16.87 0.84
C ALA A 112 -13.64 -15.71 0.91
N ALA A 113 -12.44 -15.86 0.32
CA ALA A 113 -11.43 -14.82 0.24
C ALA A 113 -11.98 -13.56 -0.44
N PHE A 114 -12.48 -13.67 -1.66
CA PHE A 114 -12.90 -12.52 -2.45
C PHE A 114 -14.14 -11.82 -1.87
N THR A 115 -15.07 -12.57 -1.31
CA THR A 115 -16.24 -11.97 -0.65
C THR A 115 -15.82 -11.22 0.62
N SER A 116 -14.90 -11.78 1.37
CA SER A 116 -14.37 -11.18 2.60
C SER A 116 -13.53 -9.93 2.29
N ALA A 117 -12.78 -9.97 1.21
CA ALA A 117 -12.04 -8.84 0.67
C ALA A 117 -12.97 -7.67 0.30
N LEU A 118 -14.05 -7.94 -0.45
CA LEU A 118 -15.07 -6.93 -0.76
C LEU A 118 -15.63 -6.29 0.51
N LEU A 119 -16.05 -7.11 1.50
CA LEU A 119 -16.63 -6.59 2.74
C LEU A 119 -15.62 -5.77 3.54
N GLY A 120 -14.36 -6.20 3.60
CA GLY A 120 -13.28 -5.43 4.21
C GLY A 120 -13.05 -4.09 3.53
N ALA A 121 -12.96 -4.09 2.19
CA ALA A 121 -12.80 -2.88 1.41
C ALA A 121 -13.98 -1.92 1.61
N LEU A 122 -15.22 -2.39 1.59
CA LEU A 122 -16.40 -1.54 1.81
C LEU A 122 -16.38 -0.87 3.19
N VAL A 123 -15.95 -1.57 4.24
CA VAL A 123 -15.78 -0.94 5.57
C VAL A 123 -14.69 0.13 5.52
N GLY A 124 -13.59 -0.11 4.82
CA GLY A 124 -12.54 0.90 4.60
C GLY A 124 -13.06 2.13 3.84
N VAL A 125 -13.88 1.93 2.79
CA VAL A 125 -14.50 3.05 2.05
C VAL A 125 -15.50 3.82 2.91
N LEU A 126 -16.29 3.13 3.74
CA LEU A 126 -17.19 3.78 4.70
C LEU A 126 -16.40 4.67 5.68
N LEU A 127 -15.31 4.15 6.23
CA LEU A 127 -14.41 4.95 7.08
C LEU A 127 -13.94 6.21 6.35
N LEU A 128 -13.47 6.05 5.11
CA LEU A 128 -12.98 7.15 4.29
C LEU A 128 -14.10 8.16 4.00
N THR A 129 -15.29 7.70 3.63
CA THR A 129 -16.45 8.57 3.33
C THR A 129 -16.81 9.48 4.49
N PHE A 130 -16.92 8.92 5.70
CA PHE A 130 -17.39 9.69 6.86
C PHE A 130 -16.27 10.42 7.61
N LEU A 131 -15.03 9.98 7.51
CA LEU A 131 -13.94 10.52 8.34
C LEU A 131 -13.04 11.50 7.57
N SER A 132 -12.93 11.36 6.24
CA SER A 132 -11.98 12.14 5.45
C SER A 132 -12.23 13.65 5.51
N THR A 133 -13.49 14.07 5.35
CA THR A 133 -13.86 15.48 5.40
C THR A 133 -13.59 16.09 6.78
N HIS A 134 -13.85 15.35 7.86
CA HIS A 134 -13.60 15.82 9.23
C HIS A 134 -12.10 15.96 9.51
N ILE A 135 -11.29 14.97 9.10
CA ILE A 135 -9.83 15.04 9.23
C ILE A 135 -9.27 16.19 8.38
N ALA A 136 -9.72 16.32 7.14
CA ALA A 136 -9.26 17.39 6.26
C ALA A 136 -9.57 18.78 6.86
N ARG A 137 -10.79 18.99 7.35
CA ARG A 137 -11.16 20.26 8.03
C ARG A 137 -10.30 20.54 9.26
N PHE A 138 -10.03 19.51 10.06
CA PHE A 138 -9.15 19.65 11.23
C PHE A 138 -7.71 19.99 10.78
N ALA A 139 -7.23 19.36 9.72
CA ALA A 139 -5.89 19.60 9.19
C ALA A 139 -5.73 20.96 8.47
N LEU A 140 -6.82 21.61 8.04
CA LEU A 140 -6.76 23.00 7.54
C LEU A 140 -6.33 24.01 8.62
N ALA A 141 -6.48 23.67 9.91
CA ALA A 141 -5.98 24.49 11.01
C ALA A 141 -4.48 24.25 11.31
N PHE A 142 -3.82 23.35 10.59
CA PHE A 142 -2.40 23.06 10.79
C PHE A 142 -1.54 24.16 10.19
N SER A 143 -0.50 24.51 10.91
CA SER A 143 0.62 25.34 10.47
C SER A 143 1.86 24.46 10.23
N SER A 144 2.98 25.06 9.88
CA SER A 144 4.22 24.32 9.57
C SER A 144 4.69 23.38 10.69
N PRO A 145 4.64 23.75 12.00
CA PRO A 145 5.03 22.83 13.09
C PRO A 145 4.16 21.58 13.17
N GLU A 146 2.83 21.69 12.97
CA GLU A 146 1.91 20.57 12.97
C GLU A 146 2.21 19.63 11.79
N PHE A 147 2.39 20.17 10.59
CA PHE A 147 2.75 19.36 9.41
C PHE A 147 4.09 18.65 9.61
N PHE A 148 5.12 19.35 10.11
CA PHE A 148 6.39 18.70 10.42
C PHE A 148 6.24 17.56 11.43
N ALA A 149 5.50 17.78 12.51
CA ALA A 149 5.25 16.75 13.53
C ALA A 149 4.53 15.52 12.94
N VAL A 150 3.60 15.74 12.01
CA VAL A 150 2.88 14.68 11.29
C VAL A 150 3.82 13.90 10.36
N TYR A 151 4.67 14.58 9.58
CA TYR A 151 5.68 13.91 8.74
C TYR A 151 6.69 13.13 9.58
N LEU A 152 7.16 13.72 10.68
CA LEU A 152 8.06 13.07 11.62
C LEU A 152 7.42 11.79 12.20
N LEU A 153 6.14 11.87 12.60
CA LEU A 153 5.39 10.71 13.07
C LEU A 153 5.30 9.62 12.01
N ALA A 154 5.03 9.98 10.76
CA ALA A 154 5.00 9.02 9.66
C ALA A 154 6.34 8.30 9.49
N PHE A 155 7.46 9.03 9.42
CA PHE A 155 8.79 8.44 9.31
C PHE A 155 9.14 7.54 10.50
N CYS A 156 8.91 8.01 11.73
CA CYS A 156 9.19 7.24 12.94
C CYS A 156 8.31 5.99 13.04
N THR A 157 7.07 6.04 12.56
CA THR A 157 6.18 4.89 12.55
C THR A 157 6.68 3.82 11.58
N PHE A 158 7.15 4.20 10.39
CA PHE A 158 7.77 3.24 9.46
C PHE A 158 9.01 2.56 10.07
N ILE A 159 9.81 3.28 10.86
CA ILE A 159 10.95 2.70 11.57
C ILE A 159 10.49 1.77 12.70
N GLY A 160 9.53 2.23 13.52
CA GLY A 160 9.10 1.54 14.74
C GLY A 160 8.25 0.29 14.48
N MET A 161 7.41 0.32 13.44
CA MET A 161 6.50 -0.78 13.10
C MET A 161 7.04 -1.72 12.02
N SER A 162 8.16 -1.40 11.38
CA SER A 162 8.78 -2.26 10.37
C SER A 162 9.18 -3.61 10.95
N ARG A 163 8.94 -4.69 10.19
CA ARG A 163 9.50 -6.03 10.50
C ARG A 163 11.00 -6.12 10.21
N ASN A 164 11.52 -5.20 9.42
CA ASN A 164 12.93 -5.12 9.09
C ASN A 164 13.73 -4.55 10.27
N PRO A 165 15.04 -4.83 10.38
CA PRO A 165 15.88 -4.18 11.36
C PRO A 165 15.80 -2.66 11.25
N PRO A 166 15.56 -1.93 12.37
CA PRO A 166 15.34 -0.47 12.33
C PRO A 166 16.48 0.29 11.64
N LEU A 167 17.71 -0.18 11.78
CA LEU A 167 18.88 0.42 11.12
C LEU A 167 18.79 0.33 9.59
N LYS A 168 18.31 -0.80 9.05
CA LYS A 168 18.12 -0.94 7.59
C LYS A 168 17.02 -0.03 7.08
N THR A 169 15.96 0.13 7.85
CA THR A 169 14.86 1.07 7.53
C THR A 169 15.38 2.50 7.52
N LEU A 170 16.17 2.87 8.53
CA LEU A 170 16.77 4.21 8.63
C LEU A 170 17.70 4.49 7.44
N VAL A 171 18.59 3.54 7.09
CA VAL A 171 19.49 3.69 5.92
C VAL A 171 18.68 3.85 4.63
N ALA A 172 17.64 3.04 4.43
CA ALA A 172 16.77 3.16 3.26
C ALA A 172 16.10 4.55 3.18
N MET A 173 15.60 5.06 4.31
CA MET A 173 15.03 6.41 4.39
C MET A 173 16.07 7.50 4.12
N THR A 174 17.31 7.35 4.63
CA THR A 174 18.40 8.30 4.39
C THR A 174 18.72 8.38 2.88
N ILE A 175 18.72 7.25 2.18
CA ILE A 175 18.86 7.25 0.71
C ILE A 175 17.70 8.01 0.06
N GLY A 176 16.45 7.80 0.51
CA GLY A 176 15.29 8.53 0.01
C GLY A 176 15.37 10.04 0.25
N PHE A 177 15.80 10.48 1.45
CA PHE A 177 16.05 11.90 1.73
C PHE A 177 17.17 12.47 0.88
N ALA A 178 18.23 11.71 0.63
CA ALA A 178 19.31 12.14 -0.25
C ALA A 178 18.83 12.32 -1.70
N MET A 179 17.90 11.48 -2.16
CA MET A 179 17.26 11.64 -3.47
C MET A 179 16.38 12.90 -3.52
N ALA A 180 15.57 13.15 -2.49
CA ALA A 180 14.73 14.35 -2.37
C ALA A 180 15.58 15.63 -2.32
N ALA A 181 16.76 15.58 -1.71
CA ALA A 181 17.64 16.74 -1.58
C ALA A 181 18.37 17.14 -2.87
N VAL A 182 18.22 16.39 -3.99
CA VAL A 182 18.83 16.73 -5.27
C VAL A 182 18.00 17.78 -6.00
N GLY A 183 18.61 18.87 -6.46
CA GLY A 183 17.92 19.90 -7.25
C GLY A 183 18.06 21.30 -6.65
N MET A 184 17.10 22.16 -6.98
CA MET A 184 17.05 23.51 -6.46
C MET A 184 16.28 23.55 -5.13
N ASP A 185 16.90 24.15 -4.13
CA ASP A 185 16.26 24.37 -2.82
C ASP A 185 15.08 25.34 -2.94
N THR A 186 13.90 24.91 -2.49
CA THR A 186 12.67 25.71 -2.58
C THR A 186 12.66 26.95 -1.68
N VAL A 187 13.47 26.96 -0.60
CA VAL A 187 13.52 28.06 0.37
C VAL A 187 14.63 29.07 0.04
N SER A 188 15.84 28.60 -0.27
CA SER A 188 17.00 29.45 -0.53
C SER A 188 17.28 29.71 -2.02
N GLY A 189 16.79 28.85 -2.90
CA GLY A 189 17.12 28.87 -4.33
C GLY A 189 18.50 28.28 -4.66
N ASP A 190 19.24 27.78 -3.68
CA ASP A 190 20.55 27.19 -3.88
C ASP A 190 20.47 25.84 -4.59
N LEU A 191 21.48 25.55 -5.41
CA LEU A 191 21.60 24.25 -6.09
C LEU A 191 22.26 23.22 -5.17
N ARG A 192 21.57 22.11 -4.93
CA ARG A 192 22.04 21.02 -4.07
C ARG A 192 22.28 19.74 -4.87
N LEU A 193 23.46 19.15 -4.74
CA LEU A 193 23.83 17.87 -5.35
C LEU A 193 23.60 17.80 -6.87
N THR A 194 23.63 18.94 -7.55
CA THR A 194 23.40 19.03 -9.00
C THR A 194 24.67 18.78 -9.81
N PHE A 195 25.87 18.87 -9.18
CA PHE A 195 27.16 18.67 -9.84
C PHE A 195 27.31 19.43 -11.17
N ASP A 196 26.74 20.64 -11.22
CA ASP A 196 26.68 21.50 -12.41
C ASP A 196 25.99 20.85 -13.64
N GLN A 197 25.15 19.85 -13.40
CA GLN A 197 24.40 19.16 -14.46
C GLN A 197 23.02 19.81 -14.65
N PRO A 198 22.71 20.36 -15.82
CA PRO A 198 21.42 21.06 -16.07
C PRO A 198 20.19 20.17 -15.85
N TRP A 199 20.30 18.87 -16.11
CA TRP A 199 19.21 17.92 -15.94
C TRP A 199 18.90 17.57 -14.48
N LEU A 200 19.80 17.90 -13.52
CA LEU A 200 19.55 17.75 -12.09
C LEU A 200 18.94 19.00 -11.44
N LEU A 201 18.76 20.09 -12.17
CA LEU A 201 18.18 21.33 -11.62
C LEU A 201 16.74 21.13 -11.11
N SER A 202 15.96 20.32 -11.78
CA SER A 202 14.60 19.95 -11.40
C SER A 202 14.53 18.78 -10.40
N GLY A 203 15.68 18.29 -9.92
CA GLY A 203 15.76 17.14 -9.03
C GLY A 203 15.71 15.78 -9.77
N LEU A 204 15.66 14.71 -8.98
CA LEU A 204 15.46 13.35 -9.49
C LEU A 204 13.96 13.08 -9.62
N SER A 205 13.51 12.71 -10.82
CA SER A 205 12.10 12.37 -11.04
C SER A 205 11.70 11.17 -10.15
N PHE A 206 10.72 11.42 -9.31
CA PHE A 206 10.16 10.40 -8.42
C PHE A 206 9.60 9.21 -9.21
N GLU A 207 8.92 9.50 -10.33
CA GLU A 207 8.28 8.51 -11.20
C GLU A 207 9.31 7.55 -11.79
N VAL A 208 10.40 8.10 -12.33
CA VAL A 208 11.50 7.33 -12.90
C VAL A 208 12.16 6.45 -11.82
N ALA A 209 12.35 7.02 -10.63
CA ALA A 209 12.91 6.28 -9.50
C ALA A 209 12.00 5.13 -9.06
N VAL A 210 10.68 5.34 -8.97
CA VAL A 210 9.71 4.31 -8.57
C VAL A 210 9.60 3.20 -9.62
N ILE A 211 9.52 3.55 -10.91
CA ILE A 211 9.51 2.56 -12.00
C ILE A 211 10.79 1.70 -11.94
N GLY A 212 11.94 2.32 -11.71
CA GLY A 212 13.21 1.62 -11.57
C GLY A 212 13.23 0.71 -10.34
N LEU A 213 13.06 1.29 -9.14
CA LEU A 213 13.17 0.58 -7.86
C LEU A 213 12.20 -0.60 -7.74
N PHE A 214 10.95 -0.39 -8.11
CA PHE A 214 9.91 -1.42 -8.02
C PHE A 214 9.82 -2.26 -9.31
N GLY A 215 9.74 -1.65 -10.49
CA GLY A 215 9.58 -2.39 -11.74
C GLY A 215 10.83 -3.20 -12.10
N ILE A 216 11.90 -2.52 -12.44
CA ILE A 216 13.15 -3.19 -12.90
C ILE A 216 13.81 -3.97 -11.76
N GLY A 217 13.85 -3.40 -10.53
CA GLY A 217 14.45 -4.07 -9.37
C GLY A 217 13.76 -5.41 -9.05
N GLU A 218 12.43 -5.48 -9.18
CA GLU A 218 11.66 -6.71 -8.97
C GLU A 218 11.92 -7.75 -10.06
N ILE A 219 11.92 -7.31 -11.32
CA ILE A 219 12.19 -8.21 -12.45
C ILE A 219 13.55 -8.89 -12.28
N LEU A 220 14.59 -8.14 -11.91
CA LEU A 220 15.93 -8.68 -11.69
C LEU A 220 15.93 -9.72 -10.56
N CYS A 221 15.22 -9.48 -9.45
CA CYS A 221 15.08 -10.46 -8.37
C CYS A 221 14.35 -11.72 -8.85
N THR A 222 13.22 -11.56 -9.53
CA THR A 222 12.37 -12.68 -9.97
C THR A 222 13.06 -13.56 -11.04
N VAL A 223 13.83 -12.94 -11.94
CA VAL A 223 14.65 -13.68 -12.94
C VAL A 223 15.72 -14.51 -12.25
N GLU A 224 16.37 -13.98 -11.20
CA GLU A 224 17.39 -14.74 -10.44
C GLU A 224 16.77 -15.94 -9.70
N GLU A 225 15.57 -15.80 -9.16
CA GLU A 225 14.90 -16.87 -8.39
C GLU A 225 14.45 -18.06 -9.23
N GLY A 226 14.25 -17.89 -10.54
CA GLY A 226 13.93 -18.96 -11.47
C GLY A 226 12.65 -19.73 -11.15
N LEU A 227 11.57 -19.04 -10.80
CA LEU A 227 10.33 -19.62 -10.28
C LEU A 227 9.65 -20.57 -11.27
N VAL A 228 9.37 -21.80 -10.83
CA VAL A 228 8.55 -22.79 -11.54
C VAL A 228 7.30 -23.09 -10.73
N PHE A 229 6.12 -22.86 -11.31
CA PHE A 229 4.85 -22.99 -10.61
C PHE A 229 4.19 -24.34 -10.84
N ARG A 230 3.84 -25.03 -9.74
CA ARG A 230 2.98 -26.22 -9.73
C ARG A 230 1.83 -25.96 -8.74
N GLY A 231 0.61 -25.84 -9.23
CA GLY A 231 -0.53 -25.50 -8.40
C GLY A 231 -1.74 -26.39 -8.58
N GLU A 232 -2.67 -26.29 -7.62
CA GLU A 232 -3.94 -26.98 -7.63
C GLU A 232 -4.92 -26.38 -8.64
N ARG A 233 -5.81 -27.20 -9.20
CA ARG A 233 -6.83 -26.72 -10.14
C ARG A 233 -8.03 -26.19 -9.37
N ALA A 234 -8.40 -24.95 -9.61
CA ALA A 234 -9.65 -24.39 -9.11
C ALA A 234 -10.80 -24.61 -10.11
N ARG A 235 -11.91 -25.14 -9.63
CA ARG A 235 -13.21 -25.09 -10.34
C ARG A 235 -14.16 -24.23 -9.50
N ILE A 236 -14.38 -22.98 -9.95
CA ILE A 236 -15.39 -22.10 -9.38
C ILE A 236 -16.64 -22.28 -10.24
N THR A 237 -17.70 -22.82 -9.65
CA THR A 237 -19.00 -22.96 -10.29
C THR A 237 -20.02 -22.08 -9.57
N PRO A 238 -21.09 -21.60 -10.24
CA PRO A 238 -22.12 -20.81 -9.56
C PRO A 238 -22.70 -21.49 -8.32
N MET A 239 -22.78 -22.83 -8.33
CA MET A 239 -23.26 -23.59 -7.18
C MET A 239 -22.29 -23.52 -5.98
N VAL A 240 -20.97 -23.55 -6.21
CA VAL A 240 -19.95 -23.38 -5.15
C VAL A 240 -20.04 -21.99 -4.55
N ILE A 241 -20.18 -20.96 -5.41
CA ILE A 241 -20.34 -19.58 -4.96
C ILE A 241 -21.58 -19.44 -4.07
N LEU A 242 -22.75 -19.89 -4.53
CA LEU A 242 -24.00 -19.77 -3.79
C LEU A 242 -23.96 -20.54 -2.45
N ARG A 243 -23.40 -21.75 -2.43
CA ARG A 243 -23.24 -22.54 -1.21
C ARG A 243 -22.30 -21.86 -0.20
N THR A 244 -21.22 -21.28 -0.69
CA THR A 244 -20.27 -20.55 0.15
C THR A 244 -20.94 -19.30 0.72
N TRP A 245 -21.60 -18.50 -0.11
CA TRP A 245 -22.33 -17.31 0.34
C TRP A 245 -23.40 -17.62 1.38
N ALA A 246 -24.11 -18.73 1.26
CA ALA A 246 -25.08 -19.15 2.26
C ALA A 246 -24.47 -19.45 3.64
N ARG A 247 -23.20 -19.81 3.67
CA ARG A 247 -22.48 -20.15 4.92
C ARG A 247 -21.72 -18.97 5.54
N LEU A 248 -21.26 -18.02 4.73
CA LEU A 248 -20.40 -16.93 5.16
C LEU A 248 -21.02 -15.99 6.21
N PRO A 249 -22.33 -15.67 6.24
CA PRO A 249 -22.91 -14.76 7.24
C PRO A 249 -22.68 -15.17 8.70
N ARG A 250 -22.45 -16.45 8.97
CA ARG A 250 -22.12 -16.94 10.33
C ARG A 250 -20.80 -16.38 10.87
N TYR A 251 -19.91 -15.88 9.97
CA TYR A 251 -18.61 -15.31 10.33
C TYR A 251 -18.63 -13.78 10.44
N TRP A 252 -19.81 -13.15 10.59
CA TRP A 252 -19.95 -11.71 10.62
C TRP A 252 -19.09 -11.01 11.69
N LEU A 253 -18.90 -11.64 12.86
CA LEU A 253 -18.02 -11.14 13.91
C LEU A 253 -16.54 -11.16 13.50
N THR A 254 -16.15 -12.14 12.70
CA THR A 254 -14.78 -12.21 12.15
C THR A 254 -14.58 -11.13 11.12
N TRP A 255 -15.55 -10.90 10.22
CA TRP A 255 -15.51 -9.77 9.29
C TRP A 255 -15.40 -8.45 10.02
N LEU A 256 -16.26 -8.19 11.00
CA LEU A 256 -16.26 -6.92 11.74
C LEU A 256 -14.92 -6.67 12.45
N ARG A 257 -14.43 -7.66 13.20
CA ARG A 257 -13.15 -7.55 13.91
C ARG A 257 -11.98 -7.34 12.95
N SER A 258 -11.97 -8.09 11.86
CA SER A 258 -10.90 -8.04 10.87
C SER A 258 -10.92 -6.72 10.11
N ALA A 259 -12.09 -6.21 9.74
CA ALA A 259 -12.21 -4.91 9.10
C ALA A 259 -11.75 -3.77 10.00
N LEU A 260 -12.10 -3.80 11.30
CA LEU A 260 -11.62 -2.79 12.27
C LEU A 260 -10.10 -2.84 12.45
N VAL A 261 -9.52 -4.06 12.53
CA VAL A 261 -8.06 -4.22 12.55
C VAL A 261 -7.44 -3.67 11.27
N GLY A 262 -8.03 -3.98 10.12
CA GLY A 262 -7.57 -3.47 8.83
C GLY A 262 -7.64 -1.95 8.75
N CYS A 263 -8.76 -1.34 9.12
CA CYS A 263 -8.91 0.11 9.15
C CYS A 263 -7.86 0.78 10.05
N TRP A 264 -7.65 0.25 11.25
CA TRP A 264 -6.65 0.78 12.17
C TRP A 264 -5.24 0.70 11.59
N MET A 265 -4.86 -0.46 11.04
CA MET A 265 -3.53 -0.68 10.48
C MET A 265 -3.31 0.04 9.15
N GLY A 266 -4.37 0.33 8.39
CA GLY A 266 -4.29 1.07 7.14
C GLY A 266 -4.10 2.57 7.36
N VAL A 267 -4.75 3.14 8.37
CA VAL A 267 -4.56 4.55 8.76
C VAL A 267 -3.17 4.76 9.38
N THR A 268 -2.64 3.75 10.06
CA THR A 268 -1.27 3.80 10.61
C THR A 268 -0.28 3.22 9.59
N PRO A 269 0.94 3.79 9.47
CA PRO A 269 1.96 3.23 8.60
C PRO A 269 2.39 1.82 9.04
N GLY A 270 1.89 0.82 8.42
CA GLY A 270 2.14 -0.60 8.71
C GLY A 270 1.44 -1.48 7.69
N GLY A 271 0.42 -0.92 7.11
CA GLY A 271 -0.27 -1.38 5.93
C GLY A 271 -0.92 -2.77 6.01
N PRO A 272 -1.34 -3.25 4.86
CA PRO A 272 -2.11 -4.48 4.68
C PRO A 272 -1.44 -5.73 5.28
N THR A 273 -0.11 -5.86 5.15
CA THR A 273 0.62 -7.03 5.64
C THR A 273 0.47 -7.24 7.15
N ALA A 274 0.66 -6.18 7.94
CA ALA A 274 0.52 -6.28 9.39
C ALA A 274 -0.93 -6.57 9.80
N ALA A 275 -1.90 -5.96 9.10
CA ALA A 275 -3.32 -6.17 9.30
C ALA A 275 -3.72 -7.65 9.10
N SER A 276 -3.29 -8.28 8.00
CA SER A 276 -3.58 -9.68 7.68
C SER A 276 -3.09 -10.63 8.76
N PHE A 277 -1.83 -10.52 9.17
CA PHE A 277 -1.27 -11.40 10.21
C PHE A 277 -1.91 -11.19 11.58
N MET A 278 -2.17 -9.94 11.95
CA MET A 278 -2.83 -9.61 13.21
C MET A 278 -4.25 -10.16 13.24
N SER A 279 -4.98 -9.97 12.14
CA SER A 279 -6.35 -10.47 11.99
C SER A 279 -6.42 -11.99 12.03
N TYR A 280 -5.53 -12.69 11.31
CA TYR A 280 -5.41 -14.15 11.39
C TYR A 280 -5.19 -14.63 12.83
N SER A 281 -4.27 -14.00 13.54
CA SER A 281 -3.94 -14.36 14.92
C SER A 281 -5.11 -14.13 15.88
N LEU A 282 -5.85 -13.02 15.70
CA LEU A 282 -7.06 -12.72 16.46
C LEU A 282 -8.19 -13.68 16.14
N ALA A 283 -8.43 -14.00 14.86
CA ALA A 283 -9.43 -14.97 14.45
C ALA A 283 -9.16 -16.33 15.10
N ARG A 284 -7.92 -16.83 15.01
CA ARG A 284 -7.53 -18.09 15.66
C ARG A 284 -7.76 -18.06 17.17
N ARG A 285 -7.51 -16.92 17.84
CA ARG A 285 -7.71 -16.79 19.30
C ARG A 285 -9.18 -16.87 19.71
N PHE A 286 -10.07 -16.30 18.91
CA PHE A 286 -11.50 -16.18 19.23
C PHE A 286 -12.38 -17.21 18.54
N SER A 287 -11.83 -17.99 17.59
CA SER A 287 -12.57 -19.05 16.90
C SER A 287 -12.90 -20.22 17.82
N LYS A 288 -14.07 -20.80 17.59
CA LYS A 288 -14.46 -22.07 18.19
C LYS A 288 -13.64 -23.25 17.62
N ASN A 289 -13.13 -23.10 16.38
CA ASN A 289 -12.39 -24.13 15.65
C ASN A 289 -10.87 -23.87 15.65
N ARG A 290 -10.34 -23.23 16.70
CA ARG A 290 -8.93 -22.79 16.77
C ARG A 290 -7.89 -23.87 16.46
N GLU A 291 -8.22 -25.15 16.68
CA GLU A 291 -7.33 -26.29 16.44
C GLU A 291 -7.23 -26.69 14.96
N ASN A 292 -8.17 -26.21 14.14
CA ASN A 292 -8.21 -26.44 12.70
C ASN A 292 -7.44 -25.38 11.90
N PHE A 293 -7.04 -24.28 12.54
CA PHE A 293 -6.21 -23.25 11.90
C PHE A 293 -4.85 -23.84 11.49
N GLY A 294 -4.46 -23.56 10.26
CA GLY A 294 -3.31 -24.15 9.59
C GLY A 294 -3.60 -25.50 8.92
N LYS A 295 -4.87 -25.98 8.95
CA LYS A 295 -5.30 -27.25 8.36
C LYS A 295 -6.42 -27.09 7.34
N GLY A 296 -6.81 -25.86 7.04
CA GLY A 296 -7.89 -25.53 6.10
C GLY A 296 -9.16 -25.02 6.77
N GLU A 297 -9.04 -24.22 7.84
CA GLU A 297 -10.19 -23.52 8.45
C GLU A 297 -10.54 -22.28 7.61
N VAL A 298 -11.78 -22.19 7.15
CA VAL A 298 -12.23 -21.10 6.30
C VAL A 298 -12.12 -19.72 6.98
N GLU A 299 -12.26 -19.67 8.30
CA GLU A 299 -12.10 -18.44 9.10
C GLU A 299 -10.66 -17.91 9.03
N GLY A 300 -9.67 -18.82 8.83
CA GLY A 300 -8.28 -18.48 8.62
C GLY A 300 -7.99 -17.88 7.22
N VAL A 301 -8.94 -17.95 6.29
CA VAL A 301 -8.93 -17.25 5.00
C VAL A 301 -9.71 -15.93 5.10
N ILE A 302 -10.90 -15.97 5.71
CA ILE A 302 -11.79 -14.80 5.87
C ILE A 302 -11.08 -13.65 6.57
N ALA A 303 -10.42 -13.94 7.69
CA ALA A 303 -9.86 -12.89 8.54
C ALA A 303 -8.73 -12.09 7.89
N PRO A 304 -7.66 -12.70 7.33
CA PRO A 304 -6.60 -11.96 6.69
C PRO A 304 -7.06 -11.19 5.45
N GLU A 305 -7.95 -11.77 4.63
CA GLU A 305 -8.44 -11.13 3.41
C GLU A 305 -9.30 -9.90 3.71
N THR A 306 -10.17 -9.98 4.72
CA THR A 306 -10.95 -8.83 5.17
C THR A 306 -10.04 -7.69 5.65
N ALA A 307 -9.04 -8.01 6.46
CA ALA A 307 -8.15 -7.02 7.03
C ALA A 307 -7.20 -6.43 5.98
N ASP A 308 -6.74 -7.24 5.04
CA ASP A 308 -5.89 -6.80 3.92
C ASP A 308 -6.56 -5.71 3.09
N HIS A 309 -7.74 -6.01 2.58
CA HIS A 309 -8.49 -5.09 1.73
C HIS A 309 -9.02 -3.87 2.50
N SER A 310 -9.42 -4.05 3.76
CA SER A 310 -9.78 -2.94 4.62
C SER A 310 -8.58 -2.00 4.88
N ALA A 311 -7.40 -2.55 5.13
CA ALA A 311 -6.18 -1.77 5.34
C ALA A 311 -5.71 -1.09 4.04
N GLY A 312 -5.75 -1.80 2.92
CA GLY A 312 -5.40 -1.23 1.61
C GLY A 312 -6.27 -0.03 1.25
N THR A 313 -7.57 -0.15 1.50
CA THR A 313 -8.53 0.92 1.24
C THR A 313 -8.36 2.09 2.21
N SER A 314 -8.28 1.83 3.51
CA SER A 314 -8.16 2.87 4.53
C SER A 314 -6.79 3.57 4.53
N ALA A 315 -5.75 2.98 3.93
CA ALA A 315 -4.44 3.62 3.73
C ALA A 315 -4.51 4.87 2.84
N LEU A 316 -5.57 5.01 2.03
CA LEU A 316 -5.81 6.21 1.23
C LEU A 316 -6.35 7.38 2.06
N LEU A 317 -6.91 7.13 3.27
CA LEU A 317 -7.44 8.19 4.13
C LEU A 317 -6.35 9.19 4.54
N PRO A 318 -5.26 8.80 5.21
CA PRO A 318 -4.19 9.74 5.57
C PRO A 318 -3.47 10.29 4.33
N MET A 319 -3.40 9.52 3.25
CA MET A 319 -2.82 9.99 1.99
C MET A 319 -3.59 11.18 1.42
N LEU A 320 -4.90 11.10 1.33
CA LEU A 320 -5.72 12.16 0.76
C LEU A 320 -5.85 13.36 1.71
N THR A 321 -5.99 13.12 3.03
CA THR A 321 -6.29 14.18 4.00
C THR A 321 -5.05 14.91 4.51
N LEU A 322 -3.92 14.21 4.66
CA LEU A 322 -2.68 14.74 5.26
C LEU A 322 -1.49 14.66 4.31
N GLY A 323 -1.65 14.04 3.14
CA GLY A 323 -0.55 13.78 2.20
C GLY A 323 0.43 12.70 2.69
N ILE A 324 0.00 11.82 3.61
CA ILE A 324 0.86 10.78 4.21
C ILE A 324 0.37 9.40 3.80
N PRO A 325 1.13 8.65 3.01
CA PRO A 325 0.68 7.33 2.57
C PRO A 325 0.75 6.30 3.72
N GLY A 326 -0.33 5.55 3.92
CA GLY A 326 -0.40 4.46 4.90
C GLY A 326 0.24 3.14 4.42
N SER A 327 0.59 3.03 3.13
CA SER A 327 1.19 1.84 2.54
C SER A 327 2.15 2.19 1.40
N ALA A 328 2.97 1.23 0.96
CA ALA A 328 3.86 1.40 -0.20
C ALA A 328 3.09 1.75 -1.47
N THR A 329 1.96 1.09 -1.72
CA THR A 329 1.10 1.37 -2.87
C THR A 329 0.52 2.78 -2.82
N ALA A 330 0.04 3.20 -1.63
CA ALA A 330 -0.44 4.57 -1.43
C ALA A 330 0.68 5.61 -1.67
N ALA A 331 1.95 5.29 -1.34
CA ALA A 331 3.08 6.18 -1.61
C ALA A 331 3.32 6.36 -3.12
N VAL A 332 3.22 5.28 -3.90
CA VAL A 332 3.32 5.37 -5.37
C VAL A 332 2.14 6.16 -5.95
N MET A 333 0.92 5.90 -5.46
CA MET A 333 -0.28 6.64 -5.89
C MET A 333 -0.20 8.13 -5.53
N LEU A 334 0.37 8.46 -4.37
CA LEU A 334 0.61 9.85 -3.96
C LEU A 334 1.51 10.58 -4.96
N GLY A 335 2.60 9.94 -5.39
CA GLY A 335 3.44 10.47 -6.45
C GLY A 335 2.66 10.70 -7.75
N GLY A 336 1.81 9.75 -8.14
CA GLY A 336 0.93 9.88 -9.29
C GLY A 336 0.00 11.10 -9.20
N LEU A 337 -0.58 11.36 -8.04
CA LEU A 337 -1.41 12.57 -7.84
C LEU A 337 -0.61 13.86 -8.07
N MET A 338 0.63 13.89 -7.60
CA MET A 338 1.48 15.07 -7.78
C MET A 338 1.81 15.35 -9.25
N ILE A 339 1.96 14.31 -10.08
CA ILE A 339 2.17 14.45 -11.53
C ILE A 339 1.00 15.18 -12.21
N TRP A 340 -0.23 14.90 -11.77
CA TRP A 340 -1.41 15.59 -12.31
C TRP A 340 -1.65 16.97 -11.67
N GLY A 341 -0.67 17.51 -10.92
CA GLY A 341 -0.77 18.79 -10.23
C GLY A 341 -1.74 18.76 -9.04
N LEU A 342 -2.11 17.58 -8.58
CA LEU A 342 -2.94 17.41 -7.40
C LEU A 342 -2.03 17.26 -6.18
N HIS A 343 -2.20 18.16 -5.22
CA HIS A 343 -1.43 18.12 -3.97
C HIS A 343 -2.27 17.45 -2.88
N PRO A 344 -2.01 16.15 -2.56
CA PRO A 344 -2.69 15.48 -1.47
C PRO A 344 -2.46 16.22 -0.15
N GLY A 345 -3.56 16.41 0.57
CA GLY A 345 -3.61 17.19 1.79
C GLY A 345 -5.00 17.78 2.02
N PRO A 346 -5.18 18.59 3.07
CA PRO A 346 -6.51 19.10 3.44
C PRO A 346 -7.13 20.03 2.39
N THR A 347 -6.31 20.77 1.62
CA THR A 347 -6.76 21.68 0.56
C THR A 347 -7.38 20.93 -0.62
N LEU A 348 -6.96 19.67 -0.88
CA LEU A 348 -7.51 18.85 -1.95
C LEU A 348 -9.04 18.68 -1.86
N PHE A 349 -9.57 18.61 -0.65
CA PHE A 349 -11.00 18.46 -0.40
C PHE A 349 -11.82 19.71 -0.72
N VAL A 350 -11.17 20.87 -0.74
CA VAL A 350 -11.79 22.17 -1.04
C VAL A 350 -11.62 22.51 -2.52
N GLU A 351 -10.40 22.36 -3.04
CA GLU A 351 -10.04 22.79 -4.40
C GLU A 351 -10.46 21.77 -5.46
N GLN A 352 -10.45 20.47 -5.11
CA GLN A 352 -10.67 19.36 -6.05
C GLN A 352 -11.80 18.42 -5.56
N HIS A 353 -12.92 19.03 -5.16
CA HIS A 353 -14.06 18.31 -4.58
C HIS A 353 -14.55 17.15 -5.46
N ASP A 354 -14.74 17.39 -6.76
CA ASP A 354 -15.24 16.38 -7.71
C ASP A 354 -14.28 15.21 -7.88
N PHE A 355 -12.96 15.49 -7.83
CA PHE A 355 -11.94 14.44 -7.88
C PHE A 355 -12.03 13.54 -6.64
N VAL A 356 -12.08 14.13 -5.44
CA VAL A 356 -12.10 13.36 -4.18
C VAL A 356 -13.35 12.49 -4.10
N TRP A 357 -14.52 13.06 -4.39
CA TRP A 357 -15.76 12.30 -4.30
C TRP A 357 -15.94 11.33 -5.47
N GLY A 358 -15.39 11.64 -6.65
CA GLY A 358 -15.25 10.70 -7.75
C GLY A 358 -14.39 9.50 -7.38
N LEU A 359 -13.24 9.72 -6.71
CA LEU A 359 -12.42 8.63 -6.19
C LEU A 359 -13.18 7.80 -5.16
N ILE A 360 -13.79 8.42 -4.14
CA ILE A 360 -14.55 7.70 -3.11
C ILE A 360 -15.68 6.87 -3.73
N ALA A 361 -16.45 7.45 -4.64
CA ALA A 361 -17.51 6.74 -5.37
C ALA A 361 -16.96 5.57 -6.20
N SER A 362 -15.82 5.78 -6.88
CA SER A 362 -15.17 4.72 -7.66
C SER A 362 -14.71 3.55 -6.80
N MET A 363 -14.38 3.80 -5.52
CA MET A 363 -14.00 2.73 -4.59
C MET A 363 -15.18 1.81 -4.26
N TYR A 364 -16.39 2.34 -4.10
CA TYR A 364 -17.58 1.49 -3.92
C TYR A 364 -17.84 0.62 -5.15
N LEU A 365 -17.93 1.25 -6.33
CA LEU A 365 -18.20 0.54 -7.57
C LEU A 365 -17.05 -0.38 -7.98
N GLY A 366 -15.82 0.10 -7.90
CA GLY A 366 -14.62 -0.65 -8.29
C GLY A 366 -14.44 -1.93 -7.49
N ASN A 367 -14.75 -1.92 -6.19
CA ASN A 367 -14.69 -3.15 -5.38
C ASN A 367 -15.78 -4.17 -5.76
N VAL A 368 -16.99 -3.71 -6.11
CA VAL A 368 -18.05 -4.60 -6.63
C VAL A 368 -17.65 -5.17 -7.99
N VAL A 369 -17.16 -4.32 -8.90
CA VAL A 369 -16.63 -4.75 -10.21
C VAL A 369 -15.48 -5.74 -10.02
N SER A 370 -14.58 -5.49 -9.08
CA SER A 370 -13.46 -6.39 -8.76
C SER A 370 -13.93 -7.78 -8.36
N LEU A 371 -14.92 -7.88 -7.47
CA LEU A 371 -15.49 -9.18 -7.08
C LEU A 371 -16.06 -9.93 -8.28
N ILE A 372 -16.84 -9.25 -9.12
CA ILE A 372 -17.45 -9.88 -10.31
C ILE A 372 -16.38 -10.36 -11.28
N VAL A 373 -15.42 -9.50 -11.59
CA VAL A 373 -14.33 -9.81 -12.53
C VAL A 373 -13.46 -10.94 -12.02
N VAL A 374 -13.03 -10.90 -10.73
CA VAL A 374 -12.16 -11.94 -10.20
C VAL A 374 -12.85 -13.30 -10.15
N LEU A 375 -14.10 -13.38 -9.71
CA LEU A 375 -14.85 -14.64 -9.69
C LEU A 375 -15.03 -15.24 -11.08
N ALA A 376 -15.21 -14.39 -12.10
CA ALA A 376 -15.36 -14.82 -13.50
C ALA A 376 -14.03 -15.26 -14.13
N THR A 377 -12.90 -14.69 -13.70
CA THR A 377 -11.61 -14.80 -14.42
C THR A 377 -10.56 -15.65 -13.71
N VAL A 378 -10.81 -16.15 -12.48
CA VAL A 378 -9.86 -17.02 -11.75
C VAL A 378 -9.26 -18.15 -12.60
N PRO A 379 -10.06 -18.94 -13.39
CA PRO A 379 -9.47 -20.03 -14.18
C PRO A 379 -8.48 -19.54 -15.25
N LEU A 380 -8.75 -18.34 -15.81
CA LEU A 380 -7.88 -17.69 -16.79
C LEU A 380 -6.56 -17.31 -16.12
N PHE A 381 -6.59 -16.58 -15.03
CA PHE A 381 -5.40 -16.10 -14.33
C PHE A 381 -4.57 -17.22 -13.71
N ALA A 382 -5.22 -18.25 -13.15
CA ALA A 382 -4.52 -19.46 -12.71
C ALA A 382 -3.78 -20.17 -13.85
N SER A 383 -4.21 -20.01 -15.12
CA SER A 383 -3.52 -20.56 -16.28
C SER A 383 -2.31 -19.70 -16.72
N ILE A 384 -2.33 -18.40 -16.47
CA ILE A 384 -1.25 -17.46 -16.80
C ILE A 384 0.04 -17.80 -16.05
N LEU A 385 -0.05 -18.31 -14.83
CA LEU A 385 1.11 -18.79 -14.07
C LEU A 385 1.90 -19.92 -14.75
N ARG A 386 1.35 -20.51 -15.81
CA ARG A 386 2.08 -21.50 -16.63
C ARG A 386 2.94 -20.87 -17.70
N ILE A 387 2.78 -19.57 -17.96
CA ILE A 387 3.63 -18.83 -18.91
C ILE A 387 5.00 -18.65 -18.27
N PRO A 388 6.09 -19.07 -18.91
CA PRO A 388 7.44 -18.86 -18.39
C PRO A 388 7.70 -17.37 -18.15
N PHE A 389 8.23 -17.02 -16.99
CA PHE A 389 8.55 -15.63 -16.64
C PHE A 389 9.51 -14.98 -17.65
N ALA A 390 10.33 -15.79 -18.32
CA ALA A 390 11.20 -15.35 -19.41
C ALA A 390 10.47 -14.64 -20.58
N ILE A 391 9.16 -14.89 -20.76
CA ILE A 391 8.34 -14.20 -21.77
C ILE A 391 7.74 -12.93 -21.19
N VAL A 392 7.35 -12.96 -19.93
CA VAL A 392 6.69 -11.83 -19.25
C VAL A 392 7.69 -10.71 -18.93
N ALA A 393 8.89 -11.05 -18.46
CA ALA A 393 9.89 -10.08 -18.04
C ALA A 393 10.28 -9.05 -19.12
N PRO A 394 10.58 -9.44 -20.39
CA PRO A 394 10.90 -8.48 -21.45
C PRO A 394 9.76 -7.51 -21.76
N ILE A 395 8.50 -7.97 -21.68
CA ILE A 395 7.32 -7.13 -21.90
C ILE A 395 7.25 -6.05 -20.81
N ILE A 396 7.46 -6.44 -19.55
CA ILE A 396 7.44 -5.50 -18.43
C ILE A 396 8.59 -4.50 -18.56
N VAL A 397 9.82 -4.95 -18.90
CA VAL A 397 10.96 -4.05 -19.12
C VAL A 397 10.66 -3.03 -20.22
N MET A 398 10.03 -3.46 -21.32
CA MET A 398 9.63 -2.56 -22.39
C MET A 398 8.61 -1.52 -21.93
N VAL A 399 7.60 -1.92 -21.15
CA VAL A 399 6.60 -1.01 -20.58
C VAL A 399 7.26 -0.02 -19.63
N CYS A 400 8.17 -0.48 -18.76
CA CYS A 400 8.96 0.38 -17.88
C CYS A 400 9.78 1.41 -18.68
N ALA A 401 10.44 0.99 -19.75
CA ALA A 401 11.27 1.87 -20.57
C ALA A 401 10.43 2.95 -21.30
N ILE A 402 9.30 2.54 -21.88
CA ILE A 402 8.34 3.46 -22.50
C ILE A 402 7.82 4.44 -21.43
N GLY A 403 7.47 3.93 -20.25
CA GLY A 403 6.99 4.73 -19.14
C GLY A 403 8.01 5.76 -18.67
N ALA A 404 9.22 5.35 -18.39
CA ALA A 404 10.29 6.26 -17.99
C ALA A 404 10.57 7.33 -19.06
N TYR A 405 10.64 6.93 -20.33
CA TYR A 405 10.83 7.87 -21.44
C TYR A 405 9.71 8.91 -21.51
N SER A 406 8.46 8.50 -21.27
CA SER A 406 7.28 9.37 -21.38
C SER A 406 7.20 10.47 -20.32
N VAL A 407 7.98 10.37 -19.23
CA VAL A 407 7.98 11.39 -18.14
C VAL A 407 8.47 12.74 -18.66
N HIS A 408 9.64 12.78 -19.29
CA HIS A 408 10.25 14.02 -19.83
C HIS A 408 10.61 13.91 -21.33
N ASN A 409 10.23 12.82 -22.01
CA ASN A 409 10.64 12.49 -23.38
C ASN A 409 12.17 12.44 -23.54
N ALA A 410 12.88 11.94 -22.53
CA ALA A 410 14.34 11.91 -22.46
C ALA A 410 14.87 10.48 -22.29
N MET A 411 15.88 10.11 -23.12
CA MET A 411 16.57 8.81 -22.94
C MET A 411 17.32 8.71 -21.60
N LEU A 412 17.64 9.86 -21.01
CA LEU A 412 18.29 9.91 -19.70
C LEU A 412 17.39 9.28 -18.62
N ASP A 413 16.07 9.48 -18.68
CA ASP A 413 15.12 8.89 -17.73
C ASP A 413 15.13 7.37 -17.81
N VAL A 414 15.30 6.81 -19.00
CA VAL A 414 15.45 5.35 -19.17
C VAL A 414 16.76 4.85 -18.53
N VAL A 415 17.85 5.60 -18.67
CA VAL A 415 19.12 5.24 -18.02
C VAL A 415 19.00 5.36 -16.50
N LEU A 416 18.41 6.44 -15.99
CA LEU A 416 18.15 6.61 -14.56
C LEU A 416 17.25 5.52 -14.01
N MET A 417 16.20 5.13 -14.72
CA MET A 417 15.32 4.01 -14.36
C MET A 417 16.11 2.70 -14.21
N LEU A 418 17.04 2.42 -15.13
CA LEU A 418 17.89 1.21 -15.04
C LEU A 418 18.84 1.29 -13.84
N LEU A 419 19.41 2.46 -13.54
CA LEU A 419 20.25 2.67 -12.36
C LEU A 419 19.46 2.50 -11.06
N PHE A 420 18.26 3.06 -10.98
CA PHE A 420 17.36 2.84 -9.85
C PHE A 420 16.90 1.39 -9.77
N GLY A 421 16.74 0.71 -10.90
CA GLY A 421 16.46 -0.73 -10.95
C GLY A 421 17.58 -1.57 -10.35
N ALA A 422 18.82 -1.29 -10.73
CA ALA A 422 19.99 -1.94 -10.14
C ALA A 422 20.11 -1.65 -8.63
N LEU A 423 19.84 -0.40 -8.20
CA LEU A 423 19.78 -0.03 -6.79
C LEU A 423 18.68 -0.79 -6.05
N GLY A 424 17.48 -0.86 -6.62
CA GLY A 424 16.34 -1.61 -6.05
C GLY A 424 16.65 -3.08 -5.87
N TYR A 425 17.23 -3.73 -6.88
CA TYR A 425 17.70 -5.10 -6.82
C TYR A 425 18.73 -5.31 -5.70
N LEU A 426 19.75 -4.44 -5.64
CA LEU A 426 20.80 -4.52 -4.62
C LEU A 426 20.23 -4.36 -3.21
N LEU A 427 19.37 -3.37 -3.00
CA LEU A 427 18.72 -3.12 -1.71
C LEU A 427 17.87 -4.31 -1.27
N LYS A 428 17.07 -4.90 -2.15
CA LYS A 428 16.28 -6.11 -1.87
C LYS A 428 17.17 -7.29 -1.51
N LYS A 429 18.20 -7.54 -2.28
CA LYS A 429 19.16 -8.63 -2.04
C LYS A 429 19.87 -8.50 -0.69
N LEU A 430 20.16 -7.28 -0.27
CA LEU A 430 20.73 -6.98 1.03
C LEU A 430 19.68 -6.90 2.15
N GLY A 431 18.39 -7.08 1.84
CA GLY A 431 17.28 -7.05 2.79
C GLY A 431 16.98 -5.65 3.33
N TYR A 432 17.15 -4.61 2.52
CA TYR A 432 16.71 -3.25 2.81
C TYR A 432 15.28 -3.03 2.29
N PRO A 433 14.39 -2.42 3.07
CA PRO A 433 13.03 -2.14 2.63
C PRO A 433 12.97 -0.94 1.67
N ILE A 434 12.32 -1.09 0.52
CA ILE A 434 12.19 -0.02 -0.49
C ILE A 434 11.09 0.98 -0.11
N ALA A 435 10.02 0.54 0.54
CA ALA A 435 8.89 1.41 0.89
C ALA A 435 9.28 2.64 1.74
N PRO A 436 10.11 2.53 2.81
CA PRO A 436 10.60 3.69 3.54
C PRO A 436 11.48 4.63 2.71
N LEU A 437 12.26 4.11 1.77
CA LEU A 437 13.05 4.91 0.84
C LEU A 437 12.13 5.78 -0.02
N VAL A 438 11.11 5.17 -0.62
CA VAL A 438 10.13 5.87 -1.47
C VAL A 438 9.35 6.90 -0.66
N LEU A 439 8.92 6.57 0.57
CA LEU A 439 8.27 7.53 1.45
C LEU A 439 9.14 8.77 1.69
N ALA A 440 10.42 8.55 2.00
CA ALA A 440 11.36 9.65 2.26
C ALA A 440 11.66 10.45 0.99
N ALA A 441 11.70 9.81 -0.18
CA ALA A 441 11.87 10.50 -1.45
C ALA A 441 10.68 11.41 -1.81
N VAL A 442 9.43 11.00 -1.46
CA VAL A 442 8.21 11.78 -1.75
C VAL A 442 7.95 12.89 -0.74
N LEU A 443 8.17 12.60 0.54
CA LEU A 443 7.83 13.52 1.63
C LEU A 443 9.03 14.32 2.15
N GLY A 444 10.25 14.02 1.67
CA GLY A 444 11.47 14.62 2.16
C GLY A 444 11.45 16.15 2.05
N ASP A 445 11.16 16.67 0.87
CA ASP A 445 11.09 18.11 0.63
C ASP A 445 10.02 18.78 1.47
N LYS A 446 8.80 18.19 1.53
CA LYS A 446 7.70 18.74 2.34
C LYS A 446 8.02 18.77 3.82
N ALA A 447 8.70 17.73 4.32
CA ALA A 447 9.11 17.66 5.71
C ALA A 447 10.23 18.69 6.02
N GLU A 448 11.18 18.86 5.09
CA GLU A 448 12.23 19.87 5.20
C GLU A 448 11.64 21.28 5.18
N ASP A 449 10.75 21.57 4.23
CA ASP A 449 10.08 22.86 4.12
C ASP A 449 9.30 23.20 5.40
N ALA A 450 8.52 22.25 5.90
CA ALA A 450 7.76 22.43 7.14
C ALA A 450 8.68 22.63 8.35
N PHE A 451 9.81 21.92 8.42
CA PHE A 451 10.82 22.12 9.46
C PHE A 451 11.44 23.52 9.39
N ARG A 452 11.94 23.91 8.20
CA ARG A 452 12.60 25.20 8.01
C ARG A 452 11.68 26.38 8.27
N GLN A 453 10.44 26.32 7.76
CA GLN A 453 9.43 27.35 8.05
C GLN A 453 9.15 27.44 9.56
N SER A 454 9.02 26.31 10.24
CA SER A 454 8.82 26.27 11.70
C SER A 454 9.99 26.94 12.44
N MET A 455 11.23 26.69 12.00
CA MET A 455 12.42 27.30 12.58
C MET A 455 12.50 28.81 12.30
N LEU A 456 12.10 29.24 11.09
CA LEU A 456 12.03 30.66 10.76
C LEU A 456 11.02 31.41 11.61
N PHE A 457 9.83 30.85 11.83
CA PHE A 457 8.80 31.46 12.67
C PHE A 457 9.16 31.48 14.16
N SER A 458 10.04 30.62 14.61
CA SER A 458 10.43 30.48 16.01
C SER A 458 11.81 31.09 16.32
N ASP A 459 12.37 31.90 15.44
CA ASP A 459 13.73 32.46 15.57
C ASP A 459 14.80 31.38 15.88
N GLY A 460 14.67 30.21 15.27
CA GLY A 460 15.60 29.09 15.45
C GLY A 460 15.38 28.26 16.73
N GLN A 461 14.27 28.44 17.43
CA GLN A 461 14.02 27.72 18.69
C GLN A 461 13.28 26.39 18.42
N LEU A 462 13.92 25.26 18.79
CA LEU A 462 13.31 23.92 18.72
C LEU A 462 12.09 23.74 19.66
N SER A 463 11.88 24.66 20.62
CA SER A 463 10.73 24.65 21.51
C SER A 463 9.39 24.76 20.75
N VAL A 464 9.40 25.23 19.50
CA VAL A 464 8.20 25.29 18.62
C VAL A 464 7.53 23.94 18.47
N PHE A 465 8.29 22.84 18.44
CA PHE A 465 7.76 21.49 18.35
C PHE A 465 7.13 20.96 19.67
N TRP A 466 7.08 21.80 20.70
CA TRP A 466 6.42 21.56 22.00
C TRP A 466 5.48 22.71 22.37
N SER A 467 5.26 23.65 21.45
CA SER A 467 4.57 24.92 21.73
C SER A 467 3.09 24.77 22.05
N ASN A 468 2.43 23.78 21.48
CA ASN A 468 1.03 23.49 21.73
C ASN A 468 0.79 21.98 21.97
N PRO A 469 -0.33 21.60 22.64
CA PRO A 469 -0.60 20.20 22.99
C PRO A 469 -0.65 19.25 21.79
N LEU A 470 -1.10 19.73 20.63
CA LEU A 470 -1.19 18.91 19.41
C LEU A 470 0.20 18.56 18.87
N VAL A 471 1.04 19.58 18.64
CA VAL A 471 2.42 19.38 18.15
C VAL A 471 3.23 18.55 19.14
N ALA A 472 3.10 18.87 20.46
CA ALA A 472 3.78 18.11 21.51
C ALA A 472 3.35 16.64 21.53
N SER A 473 2.05 16.36 21.39
CA SER A 473 1.56 14.97 21.36
C SER A 473 2.03 14.20 20.14
N LEU A 474 2.00 14.82 18.95
CA LEU A 474 2.47 14.20 17.71
C LEU A 474 3.99 13.96 17.74
N THR A 475 4.77 14.95 18.16
CA THR A 475 6.23 14.83 18.30
C THR A 475 6.60 13.80 19.37
N GLY A 476 5.90 13.79 20.50
CA GLY A 476 6.09 12.80 21.55
C GLY A 476 5.74 11.37 21.07
N ALA A 477 4.65 11.21 20.33
CA ALA A 477 4.28 9.94 19.71
C ALA A 477 5.33 9.48 18.68
N ALA A 478 5.86 10.39 17.86
CA ALA A 478 6.91 10.10 16.90
C ALA A 478 8.18 9.56 17.60
N LEU A 479 8.64 10.24 18.65
CA LEU A 479 9.80 9.81 19.42
C LEU A 479 9.54 8.47 20.14
N ALA A 480 8.36 8.27 20.69
CA ALA A 480 7.97 7.00 21.29
C ALA A 480 8.00 5.84 20.27
N MET A 481 7.51 6.06 19.05
CA MET A 481 7.57 5.07 17.97
C MET A 481 8.99 4.78 17.53
N LEU A 482 9.85 5.79 17.43
CA LEU A 482 11.26 5.62 17.12
C LEU A 482 12.00 4.79 18.17
N LEU A 483 11.71 5.02 19.45
CA LEU A 483 12.33 4.34 20.58
C LEU A 483 11.71 2.96 20.86
N TRP A 484 10.52 2.68 20.33
CA TRP A 484 9.78 1.44 20.58
C TRP A 484 10.60 0.17 20.38
N PRO A 485 11.38 -0.01 19.28
CA PRO A 485 12.17 -1.22 19.09
C PRO A 485 13.24 -1.41 20.17
N LEU A 486 13.80 -0.33 20.70
CA LEU A 486 14.77 -0.36 21.80
C LEU A 486 14.11 -0.71 23.12
N LEU A 487 12.98 -0.05 23.42
CA LEU A 487 12.21 -0.28 24.65
C LEU A 487 11.68 -1.72 24.71
N ALA A 488 11.17 -2.24 23.60
CA ALA A 488 10.69 -3.62 23.50
C ALA A 488 11.80 -4.65 23.73
N ARG A 489 13.02 -4.40 23.24
CA ARG A 489 14.19 -5.25 23.48
C ARG A 489 14.63 -5.21 24.96
N CYS A 490 14.68 -4.03 25.57
CA CYS A 490 15.02 -3.85 26.97
C CYS A 490 14.00 -4.53 27.91
N ALA A 491 12.70 -4.32 27.65
CA ALA A 491 11.63 -4.98 28.39
C ALA A 491 11.70 -6.51 28.25
N GLY A 492 11.92 -7.03 27.05
CA GLY A 492 12.10 -8.48 26.82
C GLY A 492 13.32 -9.06 27.52
N ALA A 493 14.42 -8.31 27.60
CA ALA A 493 15.62 -8.73 28.32
C ALA A 493 15.40 -8.77 29.85
N LEU A 494 14.69 -7.78 30.39
CA LEU A 494 14.34 -7.72 31.83
C LEU A 494 13.39 -8.86 32.20
N PHE A 495 12.38 -9.16 31.37
CA PHE A 495 11.45 -10.28 31.58
C PHE A 495 12.17 -11.65 31.56
N ARG A 496 13.16 -11.82 30.66
CA ARG A 496 13.97 -13.05 30.60
C ARG A 496 14.90 -13.19 31.81
N ARG A 497 15.46 -12.09 32.34
CA ARG A 497 16.25 -12.10 33.56
C ARG A 497 15.40 -12.44 34.77
N GLY A 498 14.20 -11.84 34.93
CA GLY A 498 13.28 -12.15 36.02
C GLY A 498 12.84 -13.62 36.04
N ARG A 499 12.56 -14.23 34.86
CA ARG A 499 12.23 -15.68 34.77
C ARG A 499 13.41 -16.60 35.08
N ARG A 500 14.68 -16.19 34.81
CA ARG A 500 15.84 -16.97 35.16
C ARG A 500 16.12 -16.93 36.69
N SER A 501 15.92 -15.78 37.34
CA SER A 501 16.09 -15.67 38.80
C SER A 501 15.05 -16.50 39.57
N LEU A 502 13.81 -16.57 39.10
CA LEU A 502 12.74 -17.40 39.65
C LEU A 502 12.96 -18.92 39.45
N ARG A 503 13.71 -19.32 38.40
CA ARG A 503 14.06 -20.74 38.17
C ARG A 503 15.30 -21.20 38.97
N HIS A 504 16.11 -20.29 39.50
CA HIS A 504 17.21 -20.61 40.37
C HIS A 504 16.85 -20.51 41.86
N ALA A 505 15.65 -20.00 42.18
CA ALA A 505 15.15 -19.87 43.55
C ALA A 505 14.07 -20.92 43.90
N ALA A 506 13.69 -21.77 42.97
CA ALA A 506 12.88 -22.96 43.13
C ALA A 506 13.68 -24.22 42.80
#